data_d788f9feea27e98e2c9525d1fa372059
#
_entry.id   d788f9feea27e98e2c9525d1fa372059
#
_cell.length_a   1.000
_cell.length_b   1.000
_cell.length_c   1.000
_cell.angle_alpha   90.00
_cell.angle_beta   90.00
_cell.angle_gamma   90.00
#
_symmetry.space_group_name_H-M   'P 1'
#
loop_
_entity.id
_entity.type
_entity.pdbx_description
1 polymer ?
#
loop_
_entity_poly.entity_id
_entity_poly.type
_entity_poly.pdbx_seq_one_letter_code
_entity_poly.pdbx_strand_id
1 'polypeptide(L)'
;MERTDDSASANHARAFVAGAHGALEEIYRDVSPLVYTLAVRALGDVTEAEDVTQQTFVAAWRSRHTFDPDRGVLRGWVVGIARRSIAD
;
A
#
# COMPACT_ATOMS: atom_id res chain seq x y z
N MET A 1 -5.18 -15.19 20.22
CA MET A 1 -5.64 -13.84 20.16
C MET A 1 -4.99 -13.08 19.07
N GLU A 2 -3.73 -12.91 19.14
CA GLU A 2 -3.01 -12.13 18.15
C GLU A 2 -3.09 -12.71 16.76
N ARG A 3 -3.34 -13.99 16.70
CA ARG A 3 -3.40 -14.66 15.41
C ARG A 3 -4.56 -14.21 14.55
N THR A 4 -5.62 -13.68 15.16
CA THR A 4 -6.75 -13.17 14.41
C THR A 4 -6.32 -12.04 13.49
N ASP A 5 -5.51 -11.13 14.01
CA ASP A 5 -5.03 -10.01 13.21
C ASP A 5 -4.11 -10.47 12.09
N ASP A 6 -3.23 -11.42 12.38
CA ASP A 6 -2.33 -11.96 11.37
C ASP A 6 -3.10 -12.66 10.26
N SER A 7 -4.13 -13.42 10.62
CA SER A 7 -4.96 -14.10 9.64
C SER A 7 -5.71 -13.10 8.77
N ALA A 8 -6.27 -12.05 9.37
CA ALA A 8 -6.99 -11.04 8.63
C ALA A 8 -6.06 -10.33 7.65
N SER A 9 -4.85 -9.98 8.10
CA SER A 9 -3.88 -9.32 7.23
C SER A 9 -3.50 -10.20 6.06
N ALA A 10 -3.26 -11.49 6.30
CA ALA A 10 -2.90 -12.40 5.23
C ALA A 10 -4.04 -12.57 4.24
N ASN A 11 -5.29 -12.63 4.74
CA ASN A 11 -6.45 -12.75 3.87
C ASN A 11 -6.63 -11.50 3.01
N HIS A 12 -6.43 -10.33 3.59
CA HIS A 12 -6.51 -9.08 2.83
C HIS A 12 -5.44 -9.03 1.75
N ALA A 13 -4.23 -9.49 2.06
CA ALA A 13 -3.15 -9.50 1.07
C ALA A 13 -3.47 -10.42 -0.09
N ARG A 14 -4.00 -11.62 0.20
CA ARG A 14 -4.36 -12.55 -0.86
C ARG A 14 -5.49 -12.01 -1.72
N ALA A 15 -6.48 -11.36 -1.10
CA ALA A 15 -7.57 -10.74 -1.84
C ALA A 15 -7.06 -9.64 -2.77
N PHE A 16 -6.09 -8.86 -2.30
CA PHE A 16 -5.50 -7.80 -3.10
C PHE A 16 -4.78 -8.38 -4.33
N VAL A 17 -3.95 -9.39 -4.12
CA VAL A 17 -3.22 -10.03 -5.22
C VAL A 17 -4.18 -10.64 -6.23
N ALA A 18 -5.26 -11.23 -5.75
CA ALA A 18 -6.27 -11.85 -6.61
C ALA A 18 -7.13 -10.81 -7.36
N GLY A 19 -7.02 -9.54 -7.02
CA GLY A 19 -7.82 -8.51 -7.65
C GLY A 19 -9.26 -8.52 -7.20
N ALA A 20 -9.52 -8.95 -5.97
CA ALA A 20 -10.87 -9.07 -5.46
C ALA A 20 -11.54 -7.70 -5.35
N HIS A 21 -12.85 -7.69 -5.52
CA HIS A 21 -13.65 -6.47 -5.41
C HIS A 21 -13.47 -5.87 -4.01
N GLY A 22 -13.19 -4.57 -3.96
CA GLY A 22 -13.04 -3.85 -2.70
C GLY A 22 -11.66 -3.96 -2.05
N ALA A 23 -10.79 -4.82 -2.57
CA ALA A 23 -9.48 -5.03 -1.96
C ALA A 23 -8.59 -3.80 -2.05
N LEU A 24 -8.64 -3.09 -3.17
CA LEU A 24 -7.87 -1.86 -3.32
C LEU A 24 -8.34 -0.78 -2.35
N GLU A 25 -9.65 -0.63 -2.23
CA GLU A 25 -10.20 0.36 -1.31
C GLU A 25 -9.82 0.07 0.13
N GLU A 26 -9.76 -1.20 0.49
CA GLU A 26 -9.36 -1.58 1.84
C GLU A 26 -7.93 -1.19 2.14
N ILE A 27 -7.01 -1.54 1.25
CA ILE A 27 -5.60 -1.21 1.49
C ILE A 27 -5.37 0.29 1.40
N TYR A 28 -6.09 0.98 0.54
CA TYR A 28 -5.99 2.43 0.44
C TYR A 28 -6.39 3.08 1.76
N ARG A 29 -7.53 2.69 2.32
CA ARG A 29 -8.01 3.24 3.58
C ARG A 29 -7.02 3.00 4.71
N ASP A 30 -6.41 1.82 4.73
CA ASP A 30 -5.51 1.41 5.79
C ASP A 30 -4.14 2.08 5.69
N VAL A 31 -3.61 2.24 4.50
CA VAL A 31 -2.20 2.60 4.32
C VAL A 31 -2.01 4.01 3.76
N SER A 32 -3.01 4.59 3.08
CA SER A 32 -2.82 5.91 2.49
C SER A 32 -2.45 7.00 3.50
N PRO A 33 -2.97 7.00 4.74
CA PRO A 33 -2.52 8.03 5.68
C PRO A 33 -1.03 7.98 5.97
N LEU A 34 -0.48 6.78 6.06
CA LEU A 34 0.96 6.62 6.28
C LEU A 34 1.76 7.09 5.06
N VAL A 35 1.34 6.66 3.87
CA VAL A 35 2.03 7.07 2.64
C VAL A 35 2.00 8.59 2.49
N TYR A 36 0.84 9.19 2.72
CA TYR A 36 0.69 10.63 2.63
C TYR A 36 1.63 11.36 3.61
N THR A 37 1.65 10.89 4.86
CA THR A 37 2.51 11.50 5.88
C THR A 37 3.99 11.42 5.48
N LEU A 38 4.43 10.26 4.99
CA LEU A 38 5.79 10.11 4.54
C LEU A 38 6.11 11.06 3.38
N ALA A 39 5.18 11.18 2.46
CA ALA A 39 5.37 12.04 1.28
C ALA A 39 5.43 13.51 1.69
N VAL A 40 4.54 13.97 2.58
CA VAL A 40 4.56 15.35 3.04
C VAL A 40 5.88 15.68 3.73
N ARG A 41 6.36 14.76 4.57
CA ARG A 41 7.60 14.98 5.29
C ARG A 41 8.80 15.06 4.36
N ALA A 42 8.78 14.24 3.31
CA ALA A 42 9.90 14.19 2.39
C ALA A 42 9.89 15.33 1.38
N LEU A 43 8.70 15.69 0.89
CA LEU A 43 8.58 16.64 -0.22
C LEU A 43 8.24 18.06 0.23
N GLY A 44 7.65 18.21 1.41
CA GLY A 44 7.29 19.52 1.92
C GLY A 44 6.17 20.21 1.15
N ASP A 45 5.38 19.45 0.39
CA ASP A 45 4.35 20.00 -0.50
C ASP A 45 3.14 19.07 -0.47
N VAL A 46 2.00 19.62 -0.06
CA VAL A 46 0.76 18.85 0.09
C VAL A 46 0.27 18.31 -1.26
N THR A 47 0.31 19.14 -2.29
CA THR A 47 -0.16 18.75 -3.61
C THR A 47 0.68 17.61 -4.18
N GLU A 48 2.00 17.73 -4.08
CA GLU A 48 2.88 16.66 -4.53
C GLU A 48 2.68 15.39 -3.72
N ALA A 49 2.44 15.53 -2.41
CA ALA A 49 2.22 14.36 -1.56
C ALA A 49 0.94 13.64 -1.96
N GLU A 50 -0.11 14.39 -2.33
CA GLU A 50 -1.34 13.77 -2.80
C GLU A 50 -1.12 13.00 -4.09
N ASP A 51 -0.36 13.58 -5.02
CA ASP A 51 -0.03 12.92 -6.28
C ASP A 51 0.76 11.63 -6.04
N VAL A 52 1.77 11.69 -5.20
CA VAL A 52 2.58 10.51 -4.87
C VAL A 52 1.72 9.43 -4.23
N THR A 53 0.81 9.84 -3.34
CA THR A 53 -0.07 8.88 -2.69
C THR A 53 -0.93 8.16 -3.72
N GLN A 54 -1.58 8.88 -4.61
CA GLN A 54 -2.41 8.26 -5.64
C GLN A 54 -1.59 7.36 -6.55
N GLN A 55 -0.45 7.84 -7.01
CA GLN A 55 0.41 7.06 -7.91
C GLN A 55 0.91 5.79 -7.24
N THR A 56 1.17 5.85 -5.94
CA THR A 56 1.60 4.66 -5.19
C THR A 56 0.56 3.55 -5.27
N PHE A 57 -0.71 3.90 -5.07
CA PHE A 57 -1.76 2.88 -5.06
C PHE A 57 -2.11 2.40 -6.45
N VAL A 58 -2.01 3.26 -7.47
CA VAL A 58 -2.15 2.83 -8.85
C VAL A 58 -1.03 1.83 -9.20
N ALA A 59 0.20 2.15 -8.84
CA ALA A 59 1.33 1.27 -9.10
C ALA A 59 1.19 -0.05 -8.36
N ALA A 60 0.77 0.01 -7.10
CA ALA A 60 0.57 -1.20 -6.30
C ALA A 60 -0.49 -2.10 -6.94
N TRP A 61 -1.59 -1.53 -7.38
CA TRP A 61 -2.65 -2.31 -8.01
C TRP A 61 -2.18 -2.95 -9.31
N ARG A 62 -1.48 -2.18 -10.14
CA ARG A 62 -1.00 -2.67 -11.43
C ARG A 62 0.03 -3.79 -11.27
N SER A 63 0.86 -3.71 -10.24
CA SER A 63 1.92 -4.69 -10.03
C SER A 63 1.56 -5.71 -8.94
N ARG A 64 0.29 -5.79 -8.54
CA ARG A 64 -0.11 -6.64 -7.41
C ARG A 64 0.29 -8.10 -7.58
N HIS A 65 0.35 -8.56 -8.81
CA HIS A 65 0.72 -9.95 -9.10
C HIS A 65 2.18 -10.24 -8.74
N THR A 66 2.99 -9.23 -8.53
CA THR A 66 4.40 -9.43 -8.17
C THR A 66 4.58 -9.51 -6.65
N PHE A 67 3.55 -9.21 -5.88
CA PHE A 67 3.63 -9.33 -4.43
C PHE A 67 3.32 -10.76 -4.00
N ASP A 68 4.16 -11.32 -3.14
CA ASP A 68 3.98 -12.67 -2.61
C ASP A 68 3.49 -12.58 -1.17
N PRO A 69 2.20 -12.89 -0.91
CA PRO A 69 1.68 -12.78 0.46
C PRO A 69 2.31 -13.73 1.45
N ASP A 70 2.98 -14.78 0.96
CA ASP A 70 3.64 -15.73 1.84
C ASP A 70 5.02 -15.26 2.28
N ARG A 71 5.57 -14.26 1.62
CA ARG A 71 6.94 -13.83 1.85
C ARG A 71 7.06 -12.40 2.36
N GLY A 72 5.97 -11.68 2.47
CA GLY A 72 6.03 -10.30 2.91
C GLY A 72 4.72 -9.79 3.44
N VAL A 73 4.76 -8.55 3.94
CA VAL A 73 3.60 -7.85 4.46
C VAL A 73 3.17 -6.80 3.45
N LEU A 74 1.89 -6.83 3.07
CA LEU A 74 1.38 -5.96 2.02
C LEU A 74 1.61 -4.48 2.33
N ARG A 75 1.38 -4.05 3.57
CA ARG A 75 1.61 -2.66 3.96
C ARG A 75 3.06 -2.25 3.68
N GLY A 76 4.02 -3.09 4.06
CA GLY A 76 5.44 -2.78 3.83
C GLY A 76 5.79 -2.72 2.36
N TRP A 77 5.18 -3.59 1.57
CA TRP A 77 5.41 -3.61 0.12
C TRP A 77 4.90 -2.31 -0.52
N VAL A 78 3.69 -1.86 -0.12
CA VAL A 78 3.13 -0.61 -0.63
C VAL A 78 3.99 0.58 -0.21
N VAL A 79 4.43 0.60 1.05
CA VAL A 79 5.31 1.67 1.54
C VAL A 79 6.62 1.69 0.75
N GLY A 80 7.13 0.52 0.37
CA GLY A 80 8.32 0.44 -0.47
C GLY A 80 8.12 1.10 -1.83
N ILE A 81 6.95 0.91 -2.43
CA ILE A 81 6.60 1.59 -3.68
C ILE A 81 6.57 3.11 -3.47
N ALA A 82 5.96 3.54 -2.38
CA ALA A 82 5.88 4.97 -2.06
C ALA A 82 7.27 5.58 -1.91
N ARG A 83 8.16 4.90 -1.23
CA ARG A 83 9.52 5.41 -1.02
C ARG A 83 10.26 5.59 -2.33
N ARG A 84 10.07 4.67 -3.27
CA ARG A 84 10.67 4.81 -4.58
C ARG A 84 10.09 5.99 -5.36
N SER A 85 8.78 6.18 -5.27
CA SER A 85 8.13 7.32 -5.92
C SER A 85 8.63 8.64 -5.34
N ILE A 86 8.83 8.70 -4.04
CA ILE A 86 9.32 9.90 -3.38
C ILE A 86 10.76 10.20 -3.81
N ALA A 87 11.58 9.15 -3.96
CA ALA A 87 13.00 9.33 -4.32
C ALA A 87 13.16 9.77 -5.77
N ASP A 88 12.23 9.39 -6.62
CA ASP A 88 12.28 9.81 -8.02
C ASP A 88 11.89 11.26 -8.17
#